data_437dd282de8c17740d112f6fd57a4dc8
#
_entry.id   437dd282de8c17740d112f6fd57a4dc8
#
_cell.length_a   1.000
_cell.length_b   1.000
_cell.length_c   1.000
_cell.angle_alpha   90.00
_cell.angle_beta   90.00
_cell.angle_gamma   90.00
#
_symmetry.space_group_name_H-M   'P 1'
#
loop_
_entity.id
_entity.type
_entity.pdbx_description
1 polymer ?
#
loop_
_entity_poly.entity_id
_entity_poly.type
_entity_poly.pdbx_seq_one_letter_code
_entity_poly.pdbx_strand_id
1 'polypeptide(L)'
;MYKPTSFVFSVVLLGCFAFTMPAPTQAQVLMAQTKNPELKQLLEEGRRLVDAGDYGGAIAVYQQAASLDPKNAKIHSGIGYLYAQQGNYQAALTAYRKAIAINPNNSDFYYAVGYIKANLGDTAGAKEGYRRAIQLNRNNVNAYLGLAVTQSRLGDYSAAGWAYEQALSLDKNNAQTYELMGSMYKQRRQAKQANTALQKARDLYKRRNDLDGVDRVEAMLRQLGG
;
A
#
# COMPACT_ATOMS: atom_id res chain seq x y z
N MET A 1 43.08 -26.27 6.12
CA MET A 1 42.49 -25.14 6.88
C MET A 1 41.65 -24.31 5.91
N TYR A 2 40.38 -24.62 5.77
CA TYR A 2 39.44 -23.86 4.95
C TYR A 2 38.78 -22.81 5.86
N LYS A 3 38.96 -21.52 5.54
CA LYS A 3 38.19 -20.44 6.17
C LYS A 3 36.81 -20.33 5.48
N PRO A 4 35.72 -20.36 6.21
CA PRO A 4 34.41 -20.07 5.61
C PRO A 4 34.31 -18.57 5.36
N THR A 5 34.12 -18.19 4.10
CA THR A 5 33.73 -16.84 3.72
C THR A 5 32.28 -16.60 4.18
N SER A 6 32.14 -15.76 5.18
CA SER A 6 30.85 -15.25 5.65
C SER A 6 30.17 -14.49 4.51
N PHE A 7 29.18 -15.09 3.89
CA PHE A 7 28.19 -14.37 3.09
C PHE A 7 27.36 -13.50 4.05
N VAL A 8 27.75 -12.25 4.13
CA VAL A 8 26.88 -11.23 4.71
C VAL A 8 25.71 -11.06 3.76
N PHE A 9 24.58 -11.71 4.07
CA PHE A 9 23.31 -11.34 3.50
C PHE A 9 23.02 -9.91 3.98
N SER A 10 23.32 -8.94 3.12
CA SER A 10 22.75 -7.61 3.24
C SER A 10 21.23 -7.76 3.10
N VAL A 11 20.57 -7.87 4.23
CA VAL A 11 19.14 -7.61 4.33
C VAL A 11 18.98 -6.15 3.92
N VAL A 12 18.70 -5.96 2.64
CA VAL A 12 18.17 -4.68 2.15
C VAL A 12 16.84 -4.51 2.89
N LEU A 13 16.89 -3.79 4.00
CA LEU A 13 15.74 -3.13 4.59
C LEU A 13 15.17 -2.23 3.48
N LEU A 14 14.32 -2.83 2.64
CA LEU A 14 13.35 -2.08 1.86
C LEU A 14 12.49 -1.37 2.90
N GLY A 15 12.79 -0.10 3.08
CA GLY A 15 12.03 0.76 3.96
C GLY A 15 10.54 0.45 3.78
N CYS A 16 9.85 0.24 4.88
CA CYS A 16 8.41 0.18 4.90
C CYS A 16 7.92 1.45 4.22
N PHE A 17 7.69 1.37 2.91
CA PHE A 17 6.95 2.40 2.23
C PHE A 17 5.58 2.37 2.89
N ALA A 18 5.33 3.34 3.75
CA ALA A 18 4.00 3.63 4.23
C ALA A 18 3.19 4.04 2.99
N PHE A 19 2.66 3.05 2.28
CA PHE A 19 1.53 3.29 1.41
C PHE A 19 0.45 3.80 2.36
N THR A 20 0.25 5.11 2.38
CA THR A 20 -0.88 5.69 3.07
C THR A 20 -2.12 5.12 2.40
N MET A 21 -2.71 4.12 3.04
CA MET A 21 -4.06 3.72 2.65
C MET A 21 -4.93 4.97 2.75
N PRO A 22 -5.79 5.24 1.76
CA PRO A 22 -6.65 6.40 1.82
C PRO A 22 -7.43 6.37 3.14
N ALA A 23 -7.16 7.34 3.97
CA ALA A 23 -7.80 7.51 5.27
C ALA A 23 -9.32 7.79 5.10
N PRO A 24 -10.06 7.74 6.14
CA PRO A 24 -11.45 7.38 6.35
C PRO A 24 -12.55 8.31 5.77
N THR A 25 -12.36 8.87 4.58
CA THR A 25 -13.48 9.52 3.87
C THR A 25 -14.69 8.58 3.66
N GLN A 26 -14.45 7.27 3.69
CA GLN A 26 -15.50 6.26 3.59
C GLN A 26 -16.38 6.18 4.86
N ALA A 27 -15.84 6.47 6.04
CA ALA A 27 -16.61 6.46 7.27
C ALA A 27 -17.67 7.58 7.30
N GLN A 28 -17.35 8.76 6.76
CA GLN A 28 -18.30 9.88 6.70
C GLN A 28 -19.50 9.58 5.79
N VAL A 29 -19.26 8.94 4.65
CA VAL A 29 -20.34 8.53 3.72
C VAL A 29 -21.22 7.43 4.35
N LEU A 30 -20.62 6.54 5.16
CA LEU A 30 -21.35 5.48 5.83
C LEU A 30 -22.30 6.02 6.90
N MET A 31 -21.87 7.01 7.68
CA MET A 31 -22.68 7.62 8.74
C MET A 31 -23.95 8.32 8.20
N ALA A 32 -23.87 8.93 7.03
CA ALA A 32 -24.98 9.64 6.42
C ALA A 32 -26.10 8.72 5.90
N GLN A 33 -25.82 7.44 5.72
CA GLN A 33 -26.75 6.47 5.10
C GLN A 33 -27.45 5.51 6.08
N THR A 34 -26.98 5.43 7.34
CA THR A 34 -27.59 4.52 8.31
C THR A 34 -28.77 5.15 9.03
N LYS A 35 -29.88 4.42 9.07
CA LYS A 35 -31.09 4.79 9.85
C LYS A 35 -31.05 4.26 11.29
N ASN A 36 -30.07 3.42 11.63
CA ASN A 36 -29.91 2.87 12.97
C ASN A 36 -29.02 3.81 13.81
N PRO A 37 -29.55 4.48 14.84
CA PRO A 37 -28.81 5.43 15.65
C PRO A 37 -27.67 4.77 16.45
N GLU A 38 -27.85 3.52 16.91
CA GLU A 38 -26.84 2.78 17.63
C GLU A 38 -25.64 2.46 16.70
N LEU A 39 -25.91 1.99 15.48
CA LEU A 39 -24.86 1.77 14.49
C LEU A 39 -24.09 3.05 14.19
N LYS A 40 -24.80 4.18 14.09
CA LYS A 40 -24.17 5.49 13.87
C LYS A 40 -23.23 5.86 15.01
N GLN A 41 -23.64 5.69 16.27
CA GLN A 41 -22.82 5.96 17.44
C GLN A 41 -21.55 5.10 17.46
N LEU A 42 -21.68 3.78 17.17
CA LEU A 42 -20.53 2.88 17.09
C LEU A 42 -19.55 3.29 15.99
N LEU A 43 -20.04 3.72 14.83
CA LEU A 43 -19.17 4.17 13.73
C LEU A 43 -18.42 5.48 14.08
N GLU A 44 -19.09 6.40 14.78
CA GLU A 44 -18.50 7.65 15.26
C GLU A 44 -17.46 7.38 16.35
N GLU A 45 -17.76 6.50 17.30
CA GLU A 45 -16.82 6.11 18.34
C GLU A 45 -15.61 5.38 17.77
N GLY A 46 -15.82 4.39 16.90
CA GLY A 46 -14.74 3.68 16.25
C GLY A 46 -13.80 4.63 15.50
N ARG A 47 -14.37 5.63 14.79
CA ARG A 47 -13.56 6.66 14.13
C ARG A 47 -12.74 7.49 15.14
N ARG A 48 -13.36 7.94 16.23
CA ARG A 48 -12.65 8.70 17.27
C ARG A 48 -11.46 7.92 17.84
N LEU A 49 -11.64 6.60 18.06
CA LEU A 49 -10.56 5.72 18.52
C LEU A 49 -9.45 5.57 17.46
N VAL A 50 -9.80 5.50 16.17
CA VAL A 50 -8.82 5.53 15.08
C VAL A 50 -8.01 6.82 15.08
N ASP A 51 -8.68 7.96 15.20
CA ASP A 51 -8.04 9.29 15.23
C ASP A 51 -7.12 9.46 16.46
N ALA A 52 -7.45 8.75 17.57
CA ALA A 52 -6.64 8.68 18.80
C ALA A 52 -5.51 7.63 18.71
N GLY A 53 -5.42 6.85 17.64
CA GLY A 53 -4.43 5.76 17.49
C GLY A 53 -4.77 4.48 18.26
N ASP A 54 -5.92 4.41 18.95
CA ASP A 54 -6.39 3.19 19.61
C ASP A 54 -7.03 2.24 18.60
N TYR A 55 -6.19 1.56 17.84
CA TYR A 55 -6.66 0.59 16.85
C TYR A 55 -7.33 -0.64 17.48
N GLY A 56 -6.94 -1.01 18.70
CA GLY A 56 -7.54 -2.12 19.43
C GLY A 56 -8.99 -1.84 19.81
N GLY A 57 -9.22 -0.70 20.45
CA GLY A 57 -10.54 -0.21 20.81
C GLY A 57 -11.43 0.00 19.57
N ALA A 58 -10.87 0.58 18.50
CA ALA A 58 -11.60 0.79 17.23
C ALA A 58 -12.05 -0.54 16.60
N ILE A 59 -11.22 -1.58 16.63
CA ILE A 59 -11.59 -2.92 16.14
C ILE A 59 -12.76 -3.47 16.95
N ALA A 60 -12.72 -3.39 18.27
CA ALA A 60 -13.79 -3.89 19.14
C ALA A 60 -15.14 -3.20 18.85
N VAL A 61 -15.12 -1.87 18.71
CA VAL A 61 -16.30 -1.07 18.37
C VAL A 61 -16.82 -1.38 16.96
N TYR A 62 -15.93 -1.52 15.97
CA TYR A 62 -16.35 -1.89 14.62
C TYR A 62 -16.85 -3.35 14.52
N GLN A 63 -16.42 -4.25 15.39
CA GLN A 63 -16.99 -5.60 15.49
C GLN A 63 -18.41 -5.56 16.03
N GLN A 64 -18.72 -4.69 17.02
CA GLN A 64 -20.09 -4.45 17.45
C GLN A 64 -20.95 -3.85 16.32
N ALA A 65 -20.41 -2.86 15.61
CA ALA A 65 -21.07 -2.30 14.43
C ALA A 65 -21.36 -3.38 13.35
N ALA A 66 -20.43 -4.31 13.13
CA ALA A 66 -20.59 -5.43 12.20
C ALA A 66 -21.67 -6.43 12.65
N SER A 67 -21.96 -6.53 13.96
CA SER A 67 -23.06 -7.35 14.48
C SER A 67 -24.42 -6.74 14.18
N LEU A 68 -24.51 -5.39 14.16
CA LEU A 68 -25.73 -4.67 13.82
C LEU A 68 -25.98 -4.59 12.29
N ASP A 69 -24.89 -4.55 11.50
CA ASP A 69 -24.96 -4.52 10.03
C ASP A 69 -23.94 -5.46 9.40
N PRO A 70 -24.19 -6.79 9.46
CA PRO A 70 -23.22 -7.80 9.01
C PRO A 70 -22.98 -7.81 7.50
N LYS A 71 -23.85 -7.18 6.72
CA LYS A 71 -23.74 -7.06 5.27
C LYS A 71 -23.07 -5.76 4.82
N ASN A 72 -22.47 -5.02 5.73
CA ASN A 72 -21.78 -3.79 5.41
C ASN A 72 -20.29 -4.05 5.10
N ALA A 73 -19.96 -4.14 3.84
CA ALA A 73 -18.61 -4.39 3.38
C ALA A 73 -17.59 -3.34 3.91
N LYS A 74 -18.03 -2.09 4.12
CA LYS A 74 -17.14 -1.01 4.60
C LYS A 74 -16.72 -1.22 6.05
N ILE A 75 -17.60 -1.75 6.91
CA ILE A 75 -17.25 -2.07 8.29
C ILE A 75 -16.19 -3.16 8.31
N HIS A 76 -16.40 -4.24 7.55
CA HIS A 76 -15.43 -5.33 7.47
C HIS A 76 -14.09 -4.88 6.87
N SER A 77 -14.09 -4.01 5.85
CA SER A 77 -12.85 -3.46 5.31
C SER A 77 -12.16 -2.51 6.28
N GLY A 78 -12.91 -1.74 7.08
CA GLY A 78 -12.38 -0.92 8.17
C GLY A 78 -11.66 -1.76 9.23
N ILE A 79 -12.28 -2.86 9.67
CA ILE A 79 -11.65 -3.83 10.59
C ILE A 79 -10.37 -4.40 9.95
N GLY A 80 -10.41 -4.76 8.67
CA GLY A 80 -9.25 -5.26 7.93
C GLY A 80 -8.10 -4.26 7.86
N TYR A 81 -8.42 -3.00 7.62
CA TYR A 81 -7.45 -1.90 7.66
C TYR A 81 -6.79 -1.76 9.02
N LEU A 82 -7.56 -1.76 10.11
CA LEU A 82 -7.04 -1.61 11.46
C LEU A 82 -6.13 -2.78 11.87
N TYR A 83 -6.51 -4.02 11.53
CA TYR A 83 -5.63 -5.17 11.73
C TYR A 83 -4.32 -5.04 10.92
N ALA A 84 -4.37 -4.53 9.69
CA ALA A 84 -3.18 -4.30 8.89
C ALA A 84 -2.27 -3.23 9.52
N GLN A 85 -2.83 -2.15 10.10
CA GLN A 85 -2.07 -1.14 10.83
C GLN A 85 -1.35 -1.71 12.06
N GLN A 86 -1.95 -2.71 12.72
CA GLN A 86 -1.31 -3.44 13.82
C GLN A 86 -0.31 -4.52 13.35
N GLY A 87 -0.11 -4.71 12.05
CA GLY A 87 0.72 -5.78 11.50
C GLY A 87 0.06 -7.17 11.57
N ASN A 88 -1.20 -7.26 12.03
CA ASN A 88 -1.93 -8.53 12.07
C ASN A 88 -2.53 -8.87 10.70
N TYR A 89 -1.64 -9.20 9.76
CA TYR A 89 -2.00 -9.41 8.35
C TYR A 89 -2.96 -10.57 8.11
N GLN A 90 -2.92 -11.62 8.94
CA GLN A 90 -3.84 -12.76 8.79
C GLN A 90 -5.29 -12.39 9.16
N ALA A 91 -5.47 -11.66 10.26
CA ALA A 91 -6.77 -11.14 10.65
C ALA A 91 -7.29 -10.12 9.63
N ALA A 92 -6.39 -9.26 9.12
CA ALA A 92 -6.71 -8.31 8.06
C ALA A 92 -7.23 -9.01 6.80
N LEU A 93 -6.55 -10.06 6.31
CA LEU A 93 -7.01 -10.85 5.16
C LEU A 93 -8.39 -11.47 5.39
N THR A 94 -8.65 -11.97 6.61
CA THR A 94 -9.94 -12.55 6.95
C THR A 94 -11.06 -11.49 6.88
N ALA A 95 -10.81 -10.30 7.40
CA ALA A 95 -11.77 -9.20 7.37
C ALA A 95 -12.02 -8.70 5.92
N TYR A 96 -10.95 -8.54 5.11
CA TYR A 96 -11.10 -8.15 3.70
C TYR A 96 -11.80 -9.22 2.86
N ARG A 97 -11.61 -10.52 3.14
CA ARG A 97 -12.38 -11.59 2.47
C ARG A 97 -13.88 -11.46 2.74
N LYS A 98 -14.28 -11.12 3.98
CA LYS A 98 -15.68 -10.82 4.28
C LYS A 98 -16.19 -9.60 3.49
N ALA A 99 -15.40 -8.52 3.43
CA ALA A 99 -15.74 -7.33 2.65
C ALA A 99 -15.92 -7.66 1.15
N ILE A 100 -15.02 -8.46 0.57
CA ILE A 100 -15.08 -8.90 -0.84
C ILE A 100 -16.29 -9.82 -1.08
N ALA A 101 -16.62 -10.71 -0.15
CA ALA A 101 -17.78 -11.58 -0.29
C ALA A 101 -19.10 -10.78 -0.35
N ILE A 102 -19.15 -9.64 0.34
CA ILE A 102 -20.31 -8.73 0.33
C ILE A 102 -20.30 -7.83 -0.91
N ASN A 103 -19.16 -7.26 -1.24
CA ASN A 103 -19.00 -6.37 -2.41
C ASN A 103 -17.77 -6.77 -3.24
N PRO A 104 -17.94 -7.69 -4.21
CA PRO A 104 -16.81 -8.23 -5.00
C PRO A 104 -16.27 -7.26 -6.06
N ASN A 105 -16.92 -6.12 -6.27
CA ASN A 105 -16.53 -5.16 -7.31
C ASN A 105 -15.80 -3.92 -6.76
N ASN A 106 -15.40 -3.94 -5.49
CA ASN A 106 -14.63 -2.84 -4.91
C ASN A 106 -13.13 -3.05 -5.14
N SER A 107 -12.52 -2.20 -5.96
CA SER A 107 -11.09 -2.19 -6.28
C SER A 107 -10.19 -2.07 -5.05
N ASP A 108 -10.60 -1.28 -4.06
CA ASP A 108 -9.78 -0.97 -2.89
C ASP A 108 -9.58 -2.19 -1.99
N PHE A 109 -10.56 -3.09 -1.95
CA PHE A 109 -10.43 -4.32 -1.18
C PHE A 109 -9.38 -5.25 -1.77
N TYR A 110 -9.32 -5.37 -3.10
CA TYR A 110 -8.30 -6.17 -3.77
C TYR A 110 -6.92 -5.53 -3.71
N TYR A 111 -6.85 -4.20 -3.79
CA TYR A 111 -5.61 -3.48 -3.53
C TYR A 111 -5.08 -3.76 -2.12
N ALA A 112 -5.93 -3.65 -1.10
CA ALA A 112 -5.57 -3.93 0.28
C ALA A 112 -5.11 -5.39 0.47
N VAL A 113 -5.80 -6.36 -0.13
CA VAL A 113 -5.38 -7.78 -0.13
C VAL A 113 -4.01 -7.94 -0.80
N GLY A 114 -3.79 -7.29 -1.94
CA GLY A 114 -2.48 -7.30 -2.62
C GLY A 114 -1.37 -6.73 -1.73
N TYR A 115 -1.62 -5.60 -1.08
CA TYR A 115 -0.69 -4.99 -0.14
C TYR A 115 -0.36 -5.91 1.04
N ILE A 116 -1.37 -6.49 1.69
CA ILE A 116 -1.19 -7.39 2.83
C ILE A 116 -0.38 -8.62 2.43
N LYS A 117 -0.70 -9.23 1.28
CA LYS A 117 0.03 -10.39 0.76
C LYS A 117 1.48 -10.06 0.42
N ALA A 118 1.77 -8.87 -0.10
CA ALA A 118 3.13 -8.39 -0.33
C ALA A 118 3.93 -8.30 0.97
N ASN A 119 3.31 -7.85 2.07
CA ASN A 119 3.94 -7.79 3.40
C ASN A 119 4.14 -9.18 4.03
N LEU A 120 3.27 -10.13 3.71
CA LEU A 120 3.43 -11.54 4.12
C LEU A 120 4.46 -12.31 3.26
N GLY A 121 5.05 -11.69 2.22
CA GLY A 121 5.95 -12.36 1.30
C GLY A 121 5.26 -13.18 0.21
N ASP A 122 3.92 -13.26 0.19
CA ASP A 122 3.15 -13.90 -0.89
C ASP A 122 3.15 -13.00 -2.14
N THR A 123 4.28 -13.00 -2.84
CA THR A 123 4.48 -12.15 -4.02
C THR A 123 3.51 -12.52 -5.16
N ALA A 124 3.21 -13.81 -5.33
CA ALA A 124 2.27 -14.27 -6.36
C ALA A 124 0.83 -13.79 -6.05
N GLY A 125 0.40 -13.97 -4.82
CA GLY A 125 -0.90 -13.50 -4.38
C GLY A 125 -1.02 -11.98 -4.35
N ALA A 126 0.06 -11.25 -4.07
CA ALA A 126 0.10 -9.80 -4.16
C ALA A 126 -0.13 -9.32 -5.60
N LYS A 127 0.59 -9.92 -6.57
CA LYS A 127 0.41 -9.63 -8.00
C LYS A 127 -1.04 -9.80 -8.43
N GLU A 128 -1.68 -10.89 -8.02
CA GLU A 128 -3.07 -11.16 -8.36
C GLU A 128 -4.03 -10.13 -7.73
N GLY A 129 -3.83 -9.78 -6.45
CA GLY A 129 -4.61 -8.74 -5.78
C GLY A 129 -4.54 -7.39 -6.51
N TYR A 130 -3.34 -6.94 -6.87
CA TYR A 130 -3.16 -5.68 -7.60
C TYR A 130 -3.75 -5.73 -9.01
N ARG A 131 -3.57 -6.84 -9.73
CA ARG A 131 -4.19 -7.01 -11.06
C ARG A 131 -5.72 -6.93 -10.98
N ARG A 132 -6.32 -7.59 -9.99
CA ARG A 132 -7.77 -7.51 -9.80
C ARG A 132 -8.24 -6.10 -9.45
N ALA A 133 -7.50 -5.38 -8.62
CA ALA A 133 -7.77 -3.98 -8.33
C ALA A 133 -7.75 -3.11 -9.60
N ILE A 134 -6.75 -3.28 -10.46
CA ILE A 134 -6.63 -2.56 -11.74
C ILE A 134 -7.77 -2.92 -12.70
N GLN A 135 -8.17 -4.19 -12.79
CA GLN A 135 -9.30 -4.61 -13.62
C GLN A 135 -10.60 -3.91 -13.23
N LEU A 136 -10.82 -3.71 -11.92
CA LEU A 136 -12.00 -3.05 -11.39
C LEU A 136 -11.92 -1.52 -11.46
N ASN A 137 -10.73 -0.97 -11.30
CA ASN A 137 -10.47 0.47 -11.39
C ASN A 137 -9.12 0.73 -12.06
N ARG A 138 -9.16 1.05 -13.35
CA ARG A 138 -7.97 1.37 -14.15
C ARG A 138 -7.27 2.68 -13.75
N ASN A 139 -7.90 3.50 -12.93
CA ASN A 139 -7.32 4.75 -12.44
C ASN A 139 -6.65 4.61 -11.06
N ASN A 140 -6.50 3.39 -10.55
CA ASN A 140 -5.86 3.14 -9.26
C ASN A 140 -4.33 3.16 -9.39
N VAL A 141 -3.73 4.35 -9.24
CA VAL A 141 -2.27 4.56 -9.28
C VAL A 141 -1.55 3.65 -8.30
N ASN A 142 -2.07 3.51 -7.07
CA ASN A 142 -1.45 2.70 -6.02
C ASN A 142 -1.41 1.20 -6.39
N ALA A 143 -2.44 0.71 -7.09
CA ALA A 143 -2.45 -0.67 -7.56
C ALA A 143 -1.41 -0.91 -8.66
N TYR A 144 -1.20 0.05 -9.56
CA TYR A 144 -0.09 -0.03 -10.52
C TYR A 144 1.27 0.01 -9.84
N LEU A 145 1.47 0.87 -8.83
CA LEU A 145 2.72 0.91 -8.07
C LEU A 145 2.97 -0.41 -7.34
N GLY A 146 1.95 -0.94 -6.66
CA GLY A 146 2.05 -2.24 -5.99
C GLY A 146 2.38 -3.37 -6.97
N LEU A 147 1.75 -3.38 -8.15
CA LEU A 147 2.04 -4.34 -9.21
C LEU A 147 3.48 -4.20 -9.71
N ALA A 148 3.95 -2.97 -9.96
CA ALA A 148 5.29 -2.71 -10.45
C ALA A 148 6.38 -3.18 -9.47
N VAL A 149 6.23 -2.85 -8.17
CA VAL A 149 7.14 -3.32 -7.12
C VAL A 149 7.13 -4.85 -7.03
N THR A 150 5.95 -5.46 -7.11
CA THR A 150 5.79 -6.92 -7.07
C THR A 150 6.47 -7.59 -8.26
N GLN A 151 6.30 -7.06 -9.46
CA GLN A 151 6.96 -7.56 -10.68
C GLN A 151 8.48 -7.39 -10.61
N SER A 152 8.96 -6.25 -10.07
CA SER A 152 10.40 -6.04 -9.85
C SER A 152 11.00 -7.09 -8.92
N ARG A 153 10.29 -7.45 -7.84
CA ARG A 153 10.70 -8.51 -6.90
C ARG A 153 10.73 -9.91 -7.57
N LEU A 154 9.85 -10.14 -8.52
CA LEU A 154 9.82 -11.37 -9.32
C LEU A 154 10.88 -11.39 -10.43
N GLY A 155 11.64 -10.29 -10.62
CA GLY A 155 12.62 -10.16 -11.71
C GLY A 155 12.00 -9.83 -13.07
N ASP A 156 10.68 -9.67 -13.15
CA ASP A 156 10.01 -9.26 -14.38
C ASP A 156 10.04 -7.73 -14.51
N TYR A 157 11.22 -7.23 -14.82
CA TYR A 157 11.45 -5.78 -14.94
C TYR A 157 10.72 -5.13 -16.13
N SER A 158 10.41 -5.93 -17.14
CA SER A 158 9.62 -5.43 -18.29
C SER A 158 8.19 -5.11 -17.87
N ALA A 159 7.53 -6.04 -17.20
CA ALA A 159 6.19 -5.82 -16.67
C ALA A 159 6.17 -4.74 -15.57
N ALA A 160 7.22 -4.65 -14.75
CA ALA A 160 7.37 -3.59 -13.76
C ALA A 160 7.45 -2.21 -14.43
N GLY A 161 8.26 -2.07 -15.48
CA GLY A 161 8.40 -0.84 -16.25
C GLY A 161 7.06 -0.39 -16.82
N TRP A 162 6.34 -1.30 -17.48
CA TRP A 162 5.00 -1.03 -17.98
C TRP A 162 4.05 -0.51 -16.89
N ALA A 163 4.04 -1.16 -15.72
CA ALA A 163 3.15 -0.75 -14.63
C ALA A 163 3.51 0.63 -14.06
N TYR A 164 4.80 0.96 -13.96
CA TYR A 164 5.23 2.32 -13.61
C TYR A 164 4.81 3.36 -14.65
N GLU A 165 4.91 3.04 -15.95
CA GLU A 165 4.46 3.93 -17.01
C GLU A 165 2.95 4.17 -16.93
N GLN A 166 2.15 3.14 -16.62
CA GLN A 166 0.72 3.31 -16.39
C GLN A 166 0.45 4.24 -15.20
N ALA A 167 1.17 4.07 -14.08
CA ALA A 167 1.05 4.97 -12.93
C ALA A 167 1.39 6.43 -13.31
N LEU A 168 2.45 6.65 -14.09
CA LEU A 168 2.84 7.98 -14.57
C LEU A 168 1.87 8.57 -15.61
N SER A 169 1.19 7.74 -16.39
CA SER A 169 0.15 8.22 -17.30
C SER A 169 -1.04 8.81 -16.56
N LEU A 170 -1.33 8.29 -15.36
CA LEU A 170 -2.39 8.77 -14.47
C LEU A 170 -1.94 9.97 -13.62
N ASP A 171 -0.71 9.95 -13.10
CA ASP A 171 -0.11 11.04 -12.33
C ASP A 171 1.36 11.25 -12.72
N LYS A 172 1.58 12.15 -13.67
CA LYS A 172 2.91 12.48 -14.21
C LYS A 172 3.86 13.09 -13.16
N ASN A 173 3.31 13.61 -12.08
CA ASN A 173 4.06 14.26 -11.02
C ASN A 173 4.16 13.41 -9.75
N ASN A 174 3.89 12.12 -9.85
CA ASN A 174 4.03 11.20 -8.73
C ASN A 174 5.50 10.94 -8.40
N ALA A 175 6.02 11.62 -7.37
CA ALA A 175 7.41 11.52 -6.97
C ALA A 175 7.79 10.08 -6.56
N GLN A 176 6.89 9.39 -5.86
CA GLN A 176 7.09 8.01 -5.41
C GLN A 176 7.27 7.05 -6.59
N THR A 177 6.54 7.24 -7.69
CA THR A 177 6.71 6.42 -8.89
C THR A 177 8.14 6.52 -9.43
N TYR A 178 8.68 7.74 -9.54
CA TYR A 178 10.06 7.94 -9.99
C TYR A 178 11.09 7.39 -8.99
N GLU A 179 10.86 7.51 -7.69
CA GLU A 179 11.71 6.92 -6.65
C GLU A 179 11.78 5.39 -6.80
N LEU A 180 10.61 4.72 -6.96
CA LEU A 180 10.53 3.27 -7.13
C LEU A 180 11.15 2.80 -8.47
N MET A 181 10.94 3.54 -9.56
CA MET A 181 11.63 3.29 -10.83
C MET A 181 13.15 3.40 -10.69
N GLY A 182 13.62 4.43 -10.00
CA GLY A 182 15.04 4.62 -9.72
C GLY A 182 15.63 3.45 -8.93
N SER A 183 14.91 2.97 -7.91
CA SER A 183 15.28 1.78 -7.15
C SER A 183 15.35 0.52 -8.03
N MET A 184 14.36 0.30 -8.90
CA MET A 184 14.36 -0.80 -9.87
C MET A 184 15.57 -0.73 -10.81
N TYR A 185 15.87 0.43 -11.40
CA TYR A 185 17.00 0.61 -12.28
C TYR A 185 18.34 0.39 -11.56
N LYS A 186 18.44 0.82 -10.28
CA LYS A 186 19.61 0.55 -9.45
C LYS A 186 19.82 -0.96 -9.25
N GLN A 187 18.77 -1.72 -8.95
CA GLN A 187 18.85 -3.19 -8.84
C GLN A 187 19.35 -3.83 -10.13
N ARG A 188 19.00 -3.28 -11.28
CA ARG A 188 19.46 -3.71 -12.61
C ARG A 188 20.84 -3.20 -12.98
N ARG A 189 21.53 -2.50 -12.11
CA ARG A 189 22.83 -1.83 -12.37
C ARG A 189 22.78 -0.84 -13.55
N GLN A 190 21.63 -0.27 -13.80
CA GLN A 190 21.40 0.74 -14.84
C GLN A 190 21.55 2.14 -14.23
N ALA A 191 22.79 2.51 -13.87
CA ALA A 191 23.10 3.71 -13.10
C ALA A 191 22.56 5.01 -13.74
N LYS A 192 22.65 5.13 -15.06
CA LYS A 192 22.17 6.33 -15.77
C LYS A 192 20.64 6.51 -15.62
N GLN A 193 19.86 5.44 -15.86
CA GLN A 193 18.40 5.48 -15.72
C GLN A 193 18.00 5.69 -14.26
N ALA A 194 18.70 5.02 -13.32
CA ALA A 194 18.46 5.20 -11.90
C ALA A 194 18.68 6.66 -11.48
N ASN A 195 19.78 7.26 -11.89
CA ASN A 195 20.10 8.65 -11.59
C ASN A 195 19.00 9.61 -12.13
N THR A 196 18.64 9.45 -13.41
CA THR A 196 17.59 10.29 -14.03
C THR A 196 16.25 10.20 -13.28
N ALA A 197 15.82 8.99 -12.94
CA ALA A 197 14.56 8.79 -12.23
C ALA A 197 14.61 9.36 -10.80
N LEU A 198 15.71 9.13 -10.06
CA LEU A 198 15.86 9.65 -8.71
C LEU A 198 15.99 11.18 -8.66
N GLN A 199 16.68 11.80 -9.62
CA GLN A 199 16.71 13.26 -9.71
C GLN A 199 15.31 13.83 -9.93
N LYS A 200 14.51 13.19 -10.80
CA LYS A 200 13.12 13.62 -11.02
C LYS A 200 12.27 13.45 -9.76
N ALA A 201 12.42 12.35 -9.03
CA ALA A 201 11.74 12.14 -7.75
C ALA A 201 12.10 13.24 -6.74
N ARG A 202 13.42 13.51 -6.56
CA ARG A 202 13.91 14.55 -5.66
C ARG A 202 13.30 15.91 -5.97
N ASP A 203 13.29 16.31 -7.25
CA ASP A 203 12.77 17.61 -7.66
C ASP A 203 11.26 17.72 -7.40
N LEU A 204 10.52 16.62 -7.55
CA LEU A 204 9.08 16.58 -7.25
C LEU A 204 8.82 16.63 -5.74
N TYR A 205 9.62 15.93 -4.91
CA TYR A 205 9.53 16.00 -3.45
C TYR A 205 9.87 17.42 -2.95
N LYS A 206 10.93 18.07 -3.49
CA LYS A 206 11.27 19.46 -3.16
C LYS A 206 10.10 20.42 -3.46
N ARG A 207 9.44 20.28 -4.59
CA ARG A 207 8.26 21.10 -4.94
C ARG A 207 7.08 20.93 -3.99
N ARG A 208 6.97 19.74 -3.35
CA ARG A 208 5.91 19.43 -2.38
C ARG A 208 6.33 19.71 -0.94
N ASN A 209 7.55 20.20 -0.72
CA ASN A 209 8.16 20.38 0.60
C ASN A 209 8.19 19.10 1.45
N ASP A 210 8.31 17.94 0.78
CA ASP A 210 8.46 16.62 1.40
C ASP A 210 9.95 16.35 1.65
N LEU A 211 10.44 16.80 2.82
CA LEU A 211 11.84 16.69 3.19
C LEU A 211 12.28 15.23 3.36
N ASP A 212 11.42 14.39 3.93
CA ASP A 212 11.71 12.96 4.11
C ASP A 212 11.90 12.26 2.75
N GLY A 213 11.08 12.60 1.77
CA GLY A 213 11.21 12.11 0.40
C GLY A 213 12.52 12.57 -0.25
N VAL A 214 12.88 13.82 -0.04
CA VAL A 214 14.17 14.37 -0.53
C VAL A 214 15.34 13.61 0.07
N ASP A 215 15.37 13.43 1.39
CA ASP A 215 16.48 12.79 2.10
C ASP A 215 16.67 11.32 1.66
N ARG A 216 15.56 10.58 1.53
CA ARG A 216 15.60 9.19 1.03
C ARG A 216 16.21 9.12 -0.37
N VAL A 217 15.75 9.97 -1.27
CA VAL A 217 16.22 9.96 -2.66
C VAL A 217 17.66 10.43 -2.78
N GLU A 218 18.10 11.43 -2.00
CA GLU A 218 19.48 11.88 -1.98
C GLU A 218 20.43 10.80 -1.42
N ALA A 219 19.97 10.02 -0.43
CA ALA A 219 20.73 8.86 0.04
C ALA A 219 20.92 7.82 -1.08
N MET A 220 19.88 7.56 -1.89
CA MET A 220 19.96 6.66 -3.04
C MET A 220 20.91 7.18 -4.12
N LEU A 221 20.89 8.48 -4.40
CA LEU A 221 21.76 9.13 -5.39
C LEU A 221 23.23 9.06 -4.97
N ARG A 222 23.54 9.31 -3.69
CA ARG A 222 24.92 9.13 -3.16
C ARG A 222 25.44 7.71 -3.36
N GLN A 223 24.60 6.70 -3.20
CA GLN A 223 25.00 5.30 -3.42
C GLN A 223 25.20 4.91 -4.89
N LEU A 224 24.77 5.75 -5.85
CA LEU A 224 25.01 5.53 -7.27
C LEU A 224 26.30 6.19 -7.77
N GLY A 225 26.79 7.21 -7.05
CA GLY A 225 27.97 7.99 -7.44
C GLY A 225 29.29 7.52 -6.82
N GLY A 226 29.26 6.56 -5.89
CA GLY A 226 30.43 5.92 -5.30
C GLY A 226 30.64 4.52 -5.87
#